data_70be7c4b15fd6ee42bafcea34e42a54a
#
_entry.id   70be7c4b15fd6ee42bafcea34e42a54a
#
_cell.length_a   1.000
_cell.length_b   1.000
_cell.length_c   1.000
_cell.angle_alpha   90.00
_cell.angle_beta   90.00
_cell.angle_gamma   90.00
#
_symmetry.space_group_name_H-M   'P 1'
#
loop_
_entity.id
_entity.type
_entity.pdbx_description
1 polymer ?
#
loop_
_entity_poly.entity_id
_entity_poly.type
_entity_poly.pdbx_seq_one_letter_code
_entity_poly.pdbx_strand_id
1 'polypeptide(L)'
;MPPSLRFGVVHDFRSPPGSEIGLPEVYAQAMEQISLVDQLGLDLVWFTEHHFLDDGHLPNFVPVAGAVAARTSHVRISTDICLLPFAHPVRLAEDLAVLDNLSGGRMELGIGMGYASHEFAGFGLPRSRRVSLVEEGIQILRLAWSGERFSFKGKRWDFDDLLVTPRPVQPGGPPLWVAGMTAASAERAARFDTHLLPQGARDEVLDPWRARVAELGRNPDDYRVGIIRSCFVTDDPDRDWLPIRTAERYRASVYARFFSETPDKLSSFERGREAIPQGWIVGDVDHCVSELTSFIREYGITDVVTWGAAPGLPPSAMNASLERFAKEVVPRVRAGLSAGV
;
A
#
# COMPACT_ATOMS: atom_id res chain seq x y z
N MET A 1 8.41 -21.48 -6.94
CA MET A 1 8.13 -20.70 -8.17
C MET A 1 7.96 -19.26 -7.74
N PRO A 2 8.52 -18.29 -8.47
CA PRO A 2 8.34 -16.89 -8.13
C PRO A 2 6.84 -16.53 -8.07
N PRO A 3 6.46 -15.57 -7.22
CA PRO A 3 5.06 -15.15 -7.09
C PRO A 3 4.49 -14.66 -8.43
N SER A 4 3.25 -14.99 -8.73
CA SER A 4 2.54 -14.47 -9.91
C SER A 4 2.39 -12.96 -9.82
N LEU A 5 2.52 -12.27 -10.96
CA LEU A 5 2.35 -10.82 -11.05
C LEU A 5 0.90 -10.41 -10.80
N ARG A 6 0.69 -9.44 -9.90
CA ARG A 6 -0.62 -8.90 -9.53
C ARG A 6 -0.72 -7.41 -9.84
N PHE A 7 -1.92 -6.98 -10.23
CA PHE A 7 -2.23 -5.58 -10.54
C PHE A 7 -3.48 -5.12 -9.81
N GLY A 8 -3.56 -3.84 -9.49
CA GLY A 8 -4.72 -3.28 -8.83
C GLY A 8 -4.72 -1.77 -8.70
N VAL A 9 -5.50 -1.28 -7.74
CA VAL A 9 -5.66 0.14 -7.46
C VAL A 9 -5.34 0.48 -6.02
N VAL A 10 -4.97 1.73 -5.79
CA VAL A 10 -4.82 2.30 -4.44
C VAL A 10 -5.71 3.53 -4.27
N HIS A 11 -6.30 3.70 -3.09
CA HIS A 11 -7.17 4.80 -2.72
C HIS A 11 -6.73 5.49 -1.44
N ASP A 12 -6.86 6.83 -1.41
CA ASP A 12 -6.62 7.69 -0.24
C ASP A 12 -7.86 8.50 0.19
N PHE A 13 -8.95 8.46 -0.58
CA PHE A 13 -10.26 9.06 -0.29
C PHE A 13 -10.24 10.59 -0.04
N ARG A 14 -9.38 11.32 -0.70
CA ARG A 14 -9.22 12.77 -0.48
C ARG A 14 -10.26 13.61 -1.20
N SER A 15 -10.73 14.64 -0.51
CA SER A 15 -11.43 15.79 -1.10
C SER A 15 -10.77 17.09 -0.60
N PRO A 16 -9.79 17.64 -1.32
CA PRO A 16 -9.12 18.88 -0.93
C PRO A 16 -10.09 20.03 -0.68
N PRO A 17 -9.76 20.96 0.24
CA PRO A 17 -10.58 22.16 0.44
C PRO A 17 -10.85 22.91 -0.87
N GLY A 18 -12.12 23.23 -1.13
CA GLY A 18 -12.56 23.89 -2.36
C GLY A 18 -12.85 22.96 -3.54
N SER A 19 -12.76 21.62 -3.35
CA SER A 19 -13.21 20.66 -4.35
C SER A 19 -14.73 20.73 -4.58
N GLU A 20 -15.16 20.50 -5.82
CA GLU A 20 -16.58 20.43 -6.15
C GLU A 20 -17.24 19.16 -5.62
N ILE A 21 -16.46 18.09 -5.43
CA ILE A 21 -16.92 16.78 -4.92
C ILE A 21 -16.64 16.67 -3.42
N GLY A 22 -17.67 16.36 -2.64
CA GLY A 22 -17.56 16.16 -1.18
C GLY A 22 -17.16 14.75 -0.79
N LEU A 23 -16.66 14.58 0.45
CA LEU A 23 -16.22 13.27 0.98
C LEU A 23 -17.27 12.15 0.82
N PRO A 24 -18.57 12.34 1.16
CA PRO A 24 -19.56 11.26 0.98
C PRO A 24 -19.62 10.74 -0.46
N GLU A 25 -19.49 11.62 -1.43
CA GLU A 25 -19.50 11.25 -2.84
C GLU A 25 -18.20 10.57 -3.26
N VAL A 26 -17.05 11.05 -2.79
CA VAL A 26 -15.75 10.37 -2.99
C VAL A 26 -15.82 8.93 -2.50
N TYR A 27 -16.33 8.70 -1.29
CA TYR A 27 -16.48 7.33 -0.75
C TYR A 27 -17.45 6.49 -1.58
N ALA A 28 -18.60 7.02 -1.95
CA ALA A 28 -19.58 6.29 -2.76
C ALA A 28 -19.00 5.86 -4.11
N GLN A 29 -18.41 6.80 -4.85
CA GLN A 29 -17.83 6.52 -6.16
C GLN A 29 -16.57 5.63 -6.09
N ALA A 30 -15.76 5.75 -5.04
CA ALA A 30 -14.64 4.84 -4.82
C ALA A 30 -15.12 3.39 -4.59
N MET A 31 -16.19 3.20 -3.84
CA MET A 31 -16.77 1.86 -3.65
C MET A 31 -17.33 1.27 -4.95
N GLU A 32 -17.93 2.08 -5.81
CA GLU A 32 -18.39 1.65 -7.14
C GLU A 32 -17.19 1.29 -8.03
N GLN A 33 -16.15 2.11 -8.05
CA GLN A 33 -14.95 1.85 -8.82
C GLN A 33 -14.23 0.58 -8.34
N ILE A 34 -14.14 0.33 -7.03
CA ILE A 34 -13.54 -0.89 -6.48
C ILE A 34 -14.34 -2.13 -6.92
N SER A 35 -15.68 -2.03 -6.96
CA SER A 35 -16.51 -3.10 -7.52
C SER A 35 -16.25 -3.32 -9.02
N LEU A 36 -16.04 -2.25 -9.78
CA LEU A 36 -15.61 -2.34 -11.18
C LEU A 36 -14.24 -3.01 -11.33
N VAL A 37 -13.28 -2.66 -10.48
CA VAL A 37 -11.91 -3.25 -10.44
C VAL A 37 -11.98 -4.76 -10.22
N ASP A 38 -12.82 -5.23 -9.28
CA ASP A 38 -13.09 -6.65 -9.04
C ASP A 38 -13.70 -7.35 -10.28
N GLN A 39 -14.69 -6.71 -10.92
CA GLN A 39 -15.34 -7.22 -12.15
C GLN A 39 -14.38 -7.27 -13.35
N LEU A 40 -13.45 -6.35 -13.43
CA LEU A 40 -12.41 -6.32 -14.46
C LEU A 40 -11.32 -7.39 -14.27
N GLY A 41 -11.33 -8.11 -13.14
CA GLY A 41 -10.37 -9.17 -12.83
C GLY A 41 -8.99 -8.64 -12.45
N LEU A 42 -8.91 -7.42 -11.93
CA LEU A 42 -7.70 -6.94 -11.25
C LEU A 42 -7.56 -7.62 -9.88
N ASP A 43 -6.34 -7.70 -9.36
CA ASP A 43 -6.02 -8.58 -8.22
C ASP A 43 -6.04 -7.87 -6.87
N LEU A 44 -5.84 -6.52 -6.85
CA LEU A 44 -5.49 -5.79 -5.63
C LEU A 44 -6.32 -4.52 -5.44
N VAL A 45 -6.66 -4.27 -4.19
CA VAL A 45 -7.11 -2.95 -3.71
C VAL A 45 -6.31 -2.59 -2.48
N TRP A 46 -5.58 -1.47 -2.53
CA TRP A 46 -4.79 -0.97 -1.41
C TRP A 46 -5.33 0.35 -0.91
N PHE A 47 -5.07 0.64 0.37
CA PHE A 47 -5.40 1.90 1.02
C PHE A 47 -4.15 2.55 1.61
N THR A 48 -4.09 3.87 1.54
CA THR A 48 -3.08 4.64 2.26
C THR A 48 -3.67 5.24 3.53
N GLU A 49 -2.86 5.51 4.54
CA GLU A 49 -3.29 6.06 5.83
C GLU A 49 -2.48 7.30 6.18
N HIS A 50 -3.18 8.40 6.47
CA HIS A 50 -2.62 9.60 7.08
C HIS A 50 -3.66 10.26 8.00
N HIS A 51 -3.19 11.05 8.97
CA HIS A 51 -4.03 11.62 10.00
C HIS A 51 -3.93 13.14 10.07
N PHE A 52 -4.98 13.77 10.63
CA PHE A 52 -5.06 15.20 10.94
C PHE A 52 -4.88 16.11 9.72
N LEU A 53 -5.45 15.71 8.59
CA LEU A 53 -5.47 16.47 7.35
C LEU A 53 -6.85 17.03 7.08
N ASP A 54 -6.90 18.23 6.53
CA ASP A 54 -8.14 18.93 6.20
C ASP A 54 -8.79 18.47 4.88
N ASP A 55 -8.11 17.61 4.13
CA ASP A 55 -8.60 17.00 2.88
C ASP A 55 -9.33 15.66 3.08
N GLY A 56 -9.45 15.20 4.33
CA GLY A 56 -10.14 13.96 4.67
C GLY A 56 -9.43 12.69 4.21
N HIS A 57 -8.10 12.74 3.99
CA HIS A 57 -7.30 11.52 3.72
C HIS A 57 -7.69 10.40 4.68
N LEU A 58 -7.83 9.18 4.16
CA LEU A 58 -8.30 8.02 4.92
C LEU A 58 -7.49 7.81 6.22
N PRO A 59 -8.10 7.98 7.41
CA PRO A 59 -7.39 7.84 8.67
C PRO A 59 -7.51 6.43 9.27
N ASN A 60 -8.41 5.61 8.73
CA ASN A 60 -8.65 4.25 9.22
C ASN A 60 -9.21 3.39 8.08
N PHE A 61 -8.41 2.44 7.64
CA PHE A 61 -8.78 1.56 6.54
C PHE A 61 -9.79 0.46 6.94
N VAL A 62 -9.90 0.09 8.21
CA VAL A 62 -10.70 -1.07 8.66
C VAL A 62 -12.17 -1.00 8.23
N PRO A 63 -12.90 0.13 8.43
CA PRO A 63 -14.30 0.22 7.98
C PRO A 63 -14.44 0.10 6.46
N VAL A 64 -13.50 0.69 5.72
CA VAL A 64 -13.50 0.67 4.26
C VAL A 64 -13.18 -0.74 3.73
N ALA A 65 -12.18 -1.40 4.33
CA ALA A 65 -11.85 -2.78 4.00
C ALA A 65 -13.03 -3.74 4.23
N GLY A 66 -13.82 -3.54 5.30
CA GLY A 66 -15.05 -4.28 5.54
C GLY A 66 -16.10 -4.07 4.45
N ALA A 67 -16.31 -2.83 4.01
CA ALA A 67 -17.21 -2.52 2.92
C ALA A 67 -16.75 -3.14 1.59
N VAL A 68 -15.45 -3.12 1.30
CA VAL A 68 -14.87 -3.77 0.11
C VAL A 68 -14.99 -5.29 0.20
N ALA A 69 -14.69 -5.90 1.34
CA ALA A 69 -14.81 -7.35 1.54
C ALA A 69 -16.22 -7.85 1.22
N ALA A 70 -17.25 -7.08 1.60
CA ALA A 70 -18.66 -7.43 1.37
C ALA A 70 -19.14 -7.20 -0.08
N ARG A 71 -18.42 -6.39 -0.88
CA ARG A 71 -18.82 -6.01 -2.24
C ARG A 71 -18.03 -6.70 -3.35
N THR A 72 -16.93 -7.36 -3.00
CA THR A 72 -15.97 -7.95 -3.95
C THR A 72 -15.79 -9.43 -3.70
N SER A 73 -15.29 -10.14 -4.70
CA SER A 73 -15.15 -11.60 -4.67
C SER A 73 -13.73 -12.08 -4.83
N HIS A 74 -12.85 -11.33 -5.48
CA HIS A 74 -11.49 -11.79 -5.79
C HIS A 74 -10.38 -10.81 -5.45
N VAL A 75 -10.58 -9.51 -5.48
CA VAL A 75 -9.51 -8.58 -5.11
C VAL A 75 -9.01 -8.85 -3.70
N ARG A 76 -7.69 -8.89 -3.54
CA ARG A 76 -7.06 -8.89 -2.22
C ARG A 76 -6.99 -7.48 -1.70
N ILE A 77 -7.18 -7.33 -0.41
CA ILE A 77 -7.36 -6.06 0.28
C ILE A 77 -6.15 -5.83 1.16
N SER A 78 -5.43 -4.73 0.98
CA SER A 78 -4.23 -4.40 1.75
C SER A 78 -4.09 -2.90 2.00
N THR A 79 -3.00 -2.53 2.63
CA THR A 79 -2.62 -1.14 2.88
C THR A 79 -1.21 -0.86 2.35
N ASP A 80 -0.98 0.33 1.85
CA ASP A 80 0.34 0.90 1.60
C ASP A 80 0.37 2.34 2.15
N ILE A 81 0.37 2.43 3.45
CA ILE A 81 0.55 1.49 4.53
C ILE A 81 -0.41 1.76 5.71
N CYS A 82 -0.59 0.78 6.59
CA CYS A 82 -1.11 1.01 7.94
C CYS A 82 0.01 1.55 8.84
N LEU A 83 -0.25 2.65 9.55
CA LEU A 83 0.69 3.27 10.49
C LEU A 83 0.65 2.53 11.84
N LEU A 84 1.28 1.37 11.93
CA LEU A 84 1.21 0.46 13.08
C LEU A 84 1.54 1.12 14.43
N PRO A 85 2.43 2.14 14.56
CA PRO A 85 2.65 2.82 15.84
C PRO A 85 1.42 3.49 16.44
N PHE A 86 0.40 3.81 15.64
CA PHE A 86 -0.82 4.47 16.09
C PHE A 86 -1.95 3.49 16.42
N ALA A 87 -1.76 2.19 16.15
CA ALA A 87 -2.71 1.14 16.44
C ALA A 87 -2.34 0.37 17.73
N HIS A 88 -3.37 -0.06 18.48
CA HIS A 88 -3.17 -1.06 19.52
C HIS A 88 -3.06 -2.44 18.85
N PRO A 89 -1.93 -3.17 18.97
CA PRO A 89 -1.67 -4.35 18.15
C PRO A 89 -2.66 -5.50 18.37
N VAL A 90 -3.16 -5.69 19.58
CA VAL A 90 -4.18 -6.72 19.85
C VAL A 90 -5.51 -6.32 19.19
N ARG A 91 -5.92 -5.04 19.28
CA ARG A 91 -7.15 -4.59 18.61
C ARG A 91 -7.05 -4.73 17.10
N LEU A 92 -5.92 -4.35 16.52
CA LEU A 92 -5.69 -4.50 15.08
C LEU A 92 -5.69 -5.99 14.67
N ALA A 93 -5.16 -6.88 15.52
CA ALA A 93 -5.20 -8.32 15.26
C ALA A 93 -6.64 -8.86 15.22
N GLU A 94 -7.51 -8.41 16.13
CA GLU A 94 -8.94 -8.74 16.13
C GLU A 94 -9.65 -8.20 14.89
N ASP A 95 -9.46 -6.93 14.57
CA ASP A 95 -10.06 -6.29 13.40
C ASP A 95 -9.69 -7.01 12.10
N LEU A 96 -8.41 -7.34 11.93
CA LEU A 96 -7.93 -8.05 10.75
C LEU A 96 -8.40 -9.52 10.69
N ALA A 97 -8.51 -10.20 11.84
CA ALA A 97 -9.07 -11.54 11.87
C ALA A 97 -10.56 -11.54 11.45
N VAL A 98 -11.33 -10.55 11.90
CA VAL A 98 -12.73 -10.37 11.44
C VAL A 98 -12.78 -10.07 9.95
N LEU A 99 -11.96 -9.14 9.45
CA LEU A 99 -11.89 -8.80 8.03
C LEU A 99 -11.46 -9.99 7.17
N ASP A 100 -10.53 -10.81 7.66
CA ASP A 100 -10.07 -12.00 6.95
C ASP A 100 -11.19 -13.04 6.82
N ASN A 101 -11.98 -13.23 7.88
CA ASN A 101 -13.18 -14.07 7.82
C ASN A 101 -14.26 -13.50 6.87
N LEU A 102 -14.54 -12.19 6.93
CA LEU A 102 -15.50 -11.52 6.06
C LEU A 102 -15.10 -11.60 4.57
N SER A 103 -13.82 -11.47 4.30
CA SER A 103 -13.29 -11.52 2.92
C SER A 103 -13.03 -12.93 2.41
N GLY A 104 -13.13 -13.97 3.25
CA GLY A 104 -12.79 -15.34 2.87
C GLY A 104 -11.29 -15.53 2.60
N GLY A 105 -10.42 -14.88 3.41
CA GLY A 105 -8.96 -15.04 3.30
C GLY A 105 -8.31 -14.12 2.26
N ARG A 106 -8.90 -12.95 1.97
CA ARG A 106 -8.35 -11.98 1.00
C ARG A 106 -7.62 -10.79 1.64
N MET A 107 -7.54 -10.74 2.97
CA MET A 107 -6.80 -9.68 3.66
C MET A 107 -5.29 -9.88 3.56
N GLU A 108 -4.58 -8.78 3.43
CA GLU A 108 -3.14 -8.62 3.61
C GLU A 108 -2.90 -7.34 4.44
N LEU A 109 -1.73 -7.15 5.01
CA LEU A 109 -1.43 -5.95 5.78
C LEU A 109 -0.05 -5.39 5.44
N GLY A 110 -0.03 -4.23 4.82
CA GLY A 110 1.16 -3.41 4.65
C GLY A 110 1.38 -2.50 5.86
N ILE A 111 2.55 -2.55 6.44
CA ILE A 111 2.89 -1.87 7.70
C ILE A 111 4.01 -0.87 7.48
N GLY A 112 3.87 0.31 8.08
CA GLY A 112 4.93 1.30 8.18
C GLY A 112 5.08 1.91 9.55
N MET A 113 6.22 2.60 9.76
CA MET A 113 6.50 3.25 11.06
C MET A 113 5.97 4.68 11.14
N GLY A 114 5.45 5.26 10.06
CA GLY A 114 5.19 6.68 10.00
C GLY A 114 6.44 7.55 10.02
N TYR A 115 6.30 8.75 9.50
CA TYR A 115 7.39 9.74 9.42
C TYR A 115 6.92 11.16 9.72
N ALA A 116 5.66 11.48 9.49
CA ALA A 116 5.12 12.83 9.65
C ALA A 116 5.04 13.23 11.13
N SER A 117 5.73 14.31 11.50
CA SER A 117 5.87 14.73 12.91
C SER A 117 4.55 15.14 13.54
N HIS A 118 3.65 15.76 12.76
CA HIS A 118 2.34 16.18 13.25
C HIS A 118 1.44 14.98 13.65
N GLU A 119 1.57 13.83 12.99
CA GLU A 119 0.81 12.63 13.34
C GLU A 119 1.22 12.08 14.70
N PHE A 120 2.52 11.99 14.97
CA PHE A 120 3.03 11.59 16.28
C PHE A 120 2.61 12.56 17.39
N ALA A 121 2.63 13.87 17.11
CA ALA A 121 2.17 14.89 18.05
C ALA A 121 0.67 14.77 18.31
N GLY A 122 -0.14 14.57 17.26
CA GLY A 122 -1.59 14.42 17.36
C GLY A 122 -2.01 13.18 18.17
N PHE A 123 -1.29 12.08 18.07
CA PHE A 123 -1.51 10.88 18.89
C PHE A 123 -0.82 10.94 20.26
N GLY A 124 -0.09 12.01 20.60
CA GLY A 124 0.64 12.12 21.85
C GLY A 124 1.78 11.09 22.01
N LEU A 125 2.32 10.60 20.92
CA LEU A 125 3.33 9.54 20.89
C LEU A 125 4.72 10.12 20.57
N PRO A 126 5.76 9.81 21.35
CA PRO A 126 7.13 10.16 20.98
C PRO A 126 7.55 9.39 19.72
N ARG A 127 7.95 10.13 18.67
CA ARG A 127 8.43 9.55 17.39
C ARG A 127 9.60 8.58 17.57
N SER A 128 10.43 8.77 18.62
CA SER A 128 11.53 7.87 18.98
C SER A 128 11.09 6.45 19.33
N ARG A 129 9.80 6.23 19.63
CA ARG A 129 9.26 4.92 19.96
C ARG A 129 8.80 4.13 18.73
N ARG A 130 8.72 4.75 17.53
CA ARG A 130 8.12 4.15 16.33
C ARG A 130 8.70 2.78 15.94
N VAL A 131 10.03 2.62 16.05
CA VAL A 131 10.71 1.36 15.70
C VAL A 131 10.25 0.23 16.62
N SER A 132 10.35 0.44 17.96
CA SER A 132 9.95 -0.59 18.91
C SER A 132 8.43 -0.89 18.88
N LEU A 133 7.59 0.11 18.60
CA LEU A 133 6.15 -0.10 18.43
C LEU A 133 5.85 -1.00 17.23
N VAL A 134 6.54 -0.79 16.10
CA VAL A 134 6.37 -1.64 14.91
C VAL A 134 6.90 -3.04 15.16
N GLU A 135 8.11 -3.17 15.73
CA GLU A 135 8.73 -4.48 15.90
C GLU A 135 7.98 -5.37 16.91
N GLU A 136 7.55 -4.80 18.03
CA GLU A 136 6.70 -5.52 18.99
C GLU A 136 5.30 -5.77 18.42
N GLY A 137 4.74 -4.79 17.67
CA GLY A 137 3.45 -4.94 17.01
C GLY A 137 3.41 -6.12 16.04
N ILE A 138 4.43 -6.28 15.19
CA ILE A 138 4.53 -7.44 14.27
C ILE A 138 4.55 -8.76 15.04
N GLN A 139 5.32 -8.83 16.13
CA GLN A 139 5.39 -10.04 16.95
C GLN A 139 4.03 -10.37 17.59
N ILE A 140 3.36 -9.36 18.12
CA ILE A 140 2.06 -9.51 18.77
C ILE A 140 0.99 -9.94 17.76
N LEU A 141 0.96 -9.35 16.55
CA LEU A 141 0.05 -9.76 15.48
C LEU A 141 0.19 -11.26 15.16
N ARG A 142 1.43 -11.75 15.02
CA ARG A 142 1.69 -13.17 14.74
C ARG A 142 1.26 -14.08 15.89
N LEU A 143 1.56 -13.70 17.12
CA LEU A 143 1.11 -14.42 18.30
C LEU A 143 -0.41 -14.48 18.40
N ALA A 144 -1.07 -13.34 18.18
CA ALA A 144 -2.52 -13.22 18.20
C ALA A 144 -3.22 -14.10 17.14
N TRP A 145 -2.61 -14.24 15.96
CA TRP A 145 -3.17 -15.06 14.87
C TRP A 145 -2.79 -16.54 14.92
N SER A 146 -1.91 -16.94 15.85
CA SER A 146 -1.58 -18.36 16.05
C SER A 146 -2.80 -19.20 16.45
N GLY A 147 -3.78 -18.54 17.09
CA GLY A 147 -4.96 -19.17 17.65
C GLY A 147 -4.71 -19.89 18.97
N GLU A 148 -3.54 -19.72 19.55
CA GLU A 148 -3.19 -20.21 20.88
C GLU A 148 -3.19 -19.07 21.88
N ARG A 149 -3.28 -19.40 23.18
CA ARG A 149 -3.04 -18.40 24.24
C ARG A 149 -1.59 -18.00 24.24
N PHE A 150 -1.32 -16.72 24.47
CA PHE A 150 0.03 -16.19 24.50
C PHE A 150 0.21 -15.15 25.60
N SER A 151 1.44 -15.02 26.06
CA SER A 151 1.92 -13.89 26.86
C SER A 151 3.01 -13.18 26.06
N PHE A 152 3.11 -11.87 26.23
CA PHE A 152 4.13 -11.05 25.59
C PHE A 152 4.70 -10.03 26.58
N LYS A 153 6.01 -9.94 26.67
CA LYS A 153 6.69 -8.95 27.51
C LYS A 153 7.74 -8.21 26.72
N GLY A 154 7.40 -6.98 26.32
CA GLY A 154 8.27 -6.08 25.55
C GLY A 154 8.58 -4.77 26.26
N LYS A 155 9.10 -3.81 25.50
CA LYS A 155 9.35 -2.43 25.98
C LYS A 155 8.09 -1.56 25.96
N ARG A 156 7.11 -1.91 25.13
CA ARG A 156 5.91 -1.14 24.83
C ARG A 156 4.66 -1.83 25.31
N TRP A 157 4.65 -3.15 25.25
CA TRP A 157 3.48 -3.97 25.52
C TRP A 157 3.85 -5.06 26.53
N ASP A 158 2.92 -5.32 27.45
CA ASP A 158 3.01 -6.38 28.45
C ASP A 158 1.63 -7.02 28.55
N PHE A 159 1.50 -8.28 28.13
CA PHE A 159 0.25 -9.04 28.13
C PHE A 159 0.48 -10.40 28.76
N ASP A 160 -0.52 -10.85 29.53
CA ASP A 160 -0.50 -12.17 30.15
C ASP A 160 -1.73 -12.98 29.76
N ASP A 161 -1.49 -14.22 29.30
CA ASP A 161 -2.50 -15.24 28.98
C ASP A 161 -3.64 -14.76 28.05
N LEU A 162 -3.34 -14.02 27.00
CA LEU A 162 -4.34 -13.56 26.04
C LEU A 162 -4.72 -14.66 25.04
N LEU A 163 -6.01 -14.67 24.68
CA LEU A 163 -6.52 -15.42 23.52
C LEU A 163 -7.25 -14.44 22.60
N VAL A 164 -6.80 -14.32 21.37
CA VAL A 164 -7.45 -13.51 20.33
C VAL A 164 -8.35 -14.39 19.48
N THR A 165 -9.61 -13.99 19.34
CA THR A 165 -10.63 -14.64 18.50
C THR A 165 -11.49 -13.60 17.76
N PRO A 166 -12.02 -13.93 16.55
CA PRO A 166 -11.87 -15.22 15.84
C PRO A 166 -10.45 -15.45 15.32
N ARG A 167 -10.13 -16.67 14.92
CA ARG A 167 -8.91 -16.94 14.14
C ARG A 167 -9.10 -16.43 12.72
N PRO A 168 -8.05 -15.89 12.06
CA PRO A 168 -8.08 -15.66 10.63
C PRO A 168 -8.35 -16.96 9.84
N VAL A 169 -8.92 -16.82 8.65
CA VAL A 169 -9.08 -17.94 7.68
C VAL A 169 -7.73 -18.37 7.14
N GLN A 170 -6.85 -17.39 6.88
CA GLN A 170 -5.51 -17.65 6.38
C GLN A 170 -4.63 -18.28 7.48
N PRO A 171 -3.96 -19.40 7.22
CA PRO A 171 -3.05 -20.02 8.20
C PRO A 171 -1.92 -19.05 8.59
N GLY A 172 -1.75 -18.80 9.88
CA GLY A 172 -0.76 -17.84 10.38
C GLY A 172 -1.17 -16.36 10.28
N GLY A 173 -2.36 -16.09 9.78
CA GLY A 173 -2.93 -14.76 9.61
C GLY A 173 -2.71 -14.13 8.23
N PRO A 174 -3.23 -12.91 8.01
CA PRO A 174 -3.00 -12.15 6.79
C PRO A 174 -1.50 -11.96 6.49
N PRO A 175 -1.06 -12.14 5.23
CA PRO A 175 0.31 -11.86 4.83
C PRO A 175 0.75 -10.46 5.22
N LEU A 176 1.95 -10.35 5.81
CA LEU A 176 2.51 -9.07 6.26
C LEU A 176 3.51 -8.53 5.23
N TRP A 177 3.45 -7.23 5.04
CA TRP A 177 4.37 -6.45 4.24
C TRP A 177 4.97 -5.34 5.10
N VAL A 178 6.25 -5.09 4.96
CA VAL A 178 6.90 -3.96 5.64
C VAL A 178 7.32 -2.93 4.61
N ALA A 179 6.89 -1.69 4.81
CA ALA A 179 7.33 -0.58 3.96
C ALA A 179 8.71 -0.08 4.40
N GLY A 180 9.53 0.25 3.42
CA GLY A 180 10.87 0.70 3.63
C GLY A 180 11.35 1.79 2.69
N MET A 181 12.02 2.80 3.26
CA MET A 181 12.69 3.89 2.52
C MET A 181 14.21 3.86 2.70
N THR A 182 14.72 2.95 3.53
CA THR A 182 16.14 2.90 3.92
C THR A 182 16.60 1.46 4.09
N ALA A 183 17.92 1.21 4.05
CA ALA A 183 18.50 -0.10 4.34
C ALA A 183 18.07 -0.68 5.70
N ALA A 184 17.87 0.17 6.73
CA ALA A 184 17.39 -0.29 8.02
C ALA A 184 15.95 -0.81 8.01
N SER A 185 15.09 -0.29 7.13
CA SER A 185 13.73 -0.82 6.93
C SER A 185 13.73 -2.08 6.07
N ALA A 186 14.62 -2.16 5.10
CA ALA A 186 14.87 -3.36 4.31
C ALA A 186 15.33 -4.53 5.20
N GLU A 187 16.29 -4.29 6.07
CA GLU A 187 16.76 -5.27 7.06
C GLU A 187 15.64 -5.73 7.99
N ARG A 188 14.77 -4.82 8.42
CA ARG A 188 13.59 -5.15 9.25
C ARG A 188 12.63 -6.08 8.50
N ALA A 189 12.28 -5.77 7.25
CA ALA A 189 11.42 -6.62 6.44
C ALA A 189 12.00 -8.04 6.33
N ALA A 190 13.29 -8.16 6.02
CA ALA A 190 13.97 -9.45 5.94
C ALA A 190 13.99 -10.18 7.29
N ARG A 191 14.32 -9.50 8.38
CA ARG A 191 14.39 -10.10 9.73
C ARG A 191 13.04 -10.60 10.23
N PHE A 192 11.98 -9.86 9.94
CA PHE A 192 10.62 -10.26 10.31
C PHE A 192 9.95 -11.18 9.29
N ASP A 193 10.65 -11.66 8.28
CA ASP A 193 10.09 -12.62 7.32
C ASP A 193 8.79 -12.11 6.69
N THR A 194 8.85 -10.92 6.09
CA THR A 194 7.70 -10.25 5.48
C THR A 194 7.97 -9.94 4.02
N HIS A 195 6.91 -9.72 3.27
CA HIS A 195 6.98 -9.08 1.97
C HIS A 195 7.47 -7.64 2.08
N LEU A 196 7.84 -7.01 0.95
CA LEU A 196 8.44 -5.67 0.93
C LEU A 196 7.59 -4.68 0.11
N LEU A 197 7.40 -3.48 0.69
CA LEU A 197 6.87 -2.30 -0.01
C LEU A 197 7.99 -1.25 -0.08
N PRO A 198 8.83 -1.24 -1.15
CA PRO A 198 9.92 -0.29 -1.26
C PRO A 198 9.38 1.10 -1.60
N GLN A 199 9.72 2.09 -0.78
CA GLN A 199 9.38 3.49 -0.99
C GLN A 199 10.66 4.28 -1.30
N GLY A 200 10.58 5.26 -2.21
CA GLY A 200 11.72 6.10 -2.56
C GLY A 200 12.71 5.44 -3.55
N ALA A 201 14.01 5.60 -3.33
CA ALA A 201 15.07 5.02 -4.19
C ALA A 201 15.12 3.50 -4.00
N ARG A 202 14.67 2.78 -5.01
CA ARG A 202 14.39 1.34 -4.92
C ARG A 202 15.65 0.52 -4.71
N ASP A 203 16.73 0.84 -5.39
CA ASP A 203 18.01 0.12 -5.27
C ASP A 203 18.58 0.22 -3.86
N GLU A 204 18.44 1.37 -3.20
CA GLU A 204 18.87 1.58 -1.81
C GLU A 204 18.06 0.73 -0.80
N VAL A 205 16.94 0.16 -1.21
CA VAL A 205 16.06 -0.67 -0.38
C VAL A 205 16.06 -2.13 -0.83
N LEU A 206 15.95 -2.37 -2.13
CA LEU A 206 15.82 -3.72 -2.68
C LEU A 206 17.10 -4.54 -2.54
N ASP A 207 18.25 -3.97 -2.88
CA ASP A 207 19.52 -4.70 -2.83
C ASP A 207 19.92 -5.11 -1.39
N PRO A 208 19.87 -4.20 -0.39
CA PRO A 208 20.08 -4.60 1.00
C PRO A 208 19.07 -5.63 1.51
N TRP A 209 17.80 -5.53 1.08
CA TRP A 209 16.78 -6.48 1.46
C TRP A 209 17.04 -7.88 0.88
N ARG A 210 17.33 -7.98 -0.42
CA ARG A 210 17.67 -9.25 -1.09
C ARG A 210 18.88 -9.91 -0.45
N ALA A 211 19.94 -9.13 -0.23
CA ALA A 211 21.14 -9.61 0.43
C ALA A 211 20.82 -10.16 1.82
N ARG A 212 20.04 -9.42 2.62
CA ARG A 212 19.70 -9.83 3.98
C ARG A 212 18.81 -11.06 4.03
N VAL A 213 17.83 -11.19 3.13
CA VAL A 213 17.00 -12.40 2.99
C VAL A 213 17.87 -13.62 2.69
N ALA A 214 18.82 -13.48 1.76
CA ALA A 214 19.75 -14.56 1.40
C ALA A 214 20.70 -14.93 2.56
N GLU A 215 21.25 -13.96 3.28
CA GLU A 215 22.06 -14.20 4.50
C GLU A 215 21.31 -14.96 5.58
N LEU A 216 19.99 -14.76 5.66
CA LEU A 216 19.12 -15.50 6.58
C LEU A 216 18.75 -16.91 6.06
N GLY A 217 19.36 -17.38 4.96
CA GLY A 217 19.13 -18.70 4.38
C GLY A 217 17.82 -18.86 3.64
N ARG A 218 17.17 -17.75 3.23
CA ARG A 218 15.90 -17.74 2.50
C ARG A 218 16.11 -17.27 1.06
N ASN A 219 15.21 -17.65 0.15
CA ASN A 219 15.27 -17.23 -1.24
C ASN A 219 14.45 -15.93 -1.42
N PRO A 220 15.05 -14.79 -1.86
CA PRO A 220 14.32 -13.56 -2.12
C PRO A 220 13.17 -13.70 -3.13
N ASP A 221 13.27 -14.65 -4.06
CA ASP A 221 12.24 -14.90 -5.07
C ASP A 221 10.97 -15.56 -4.52
N ASP A 222 10.97 -16.02 -3.27
CA ASP A 222 9.77 -16.54 -2.59
C ASP A 222 8.90 -15.40 -2.00
N TYR A 223 9.42 -14.16 -2.02
CA TYR A 223 8.74 -13.00 -1.47
C TYR A 223 8.15 -12.14 -2.57
N ARG A 224 7.14 -11.37 -2.18
CA ARG A 224 6.54 -10.35 -3.03
C ARG A 224 7.18 -8.99 -2.79
N VAL A 225 7.26 -8.20 -3.86
CA VAL A 225 7.68 -6.80 -3.84
C VAL A 225 6.57 -5.99 -4.48
N GLY A 226 5.95 -5.13 -3.68
CA GLY A 226 4.79 -4.34 -4.10
C GLY A 226 5.09 -2.85 -4.21
N ILE A 227 4.46 -2.15 -5.14
CA ILE A 227 4.68 -0.72 -5.35
C ILE A 227 3.47 -0.01 -5.93
N ILE A 228 3.32 1.26 -5.56
CA ILE A 228 2.47 2.20 -6.29
C ILE A 228 3.25 2.69 -7.51
N ARG A 229 2.84 2.25 -8.71
CA ARG A 229 3.37 2.74 -9.99
C ARG A 229 2.20 3.10 -10.88
N SER A 230 1.90 4.38 -10.91
CA SER A 230 0.68 4.87 -11.54
C SER A 230 0.76 4.80 -13.06
N CYS A 231 -0.36 4.39 -13.67
CA CYS A 231 -0.52 4.29 -15.09
C CYS A 231 -1.86 4.94 -15.50
N PHE A 232 -1.81 5.84 -16.48
CA PHE A 232 -2.98 6.48 -17.07
C PHE A 232 -2.99 6.23 -18.57
N VAL A 233 -3.89 5.36 -19.01
CA VAL A 233 -3.98 4.92 -20.40
C VAL A 233 -4.88 5.86 -21.19
N THR A 234 -4.32 6.56 -22.17
CA THR A 234 -5.03 7.49 -23.04
C THR A 234 -4.34 7.62 -24.39
N ASP A 235 -5.09 7.86 -25.44
CA ASP A 235 -4.56 8.16 -26.78
C ASP A 235 -4.33 9.67 -26.99
N ASP A 236 -4.82 10.51 -26.07
CA ASP A 236 -4.66 11.98 -26.10
C ASP A 236 -4.17 12.50 -24.72
N PRO A 237 -2.87 12.32 -24.40
CA PRO A 237 -2.32 12.75 -23.11
C PRO A 237 -2.49 14.25 -22.85
N ASP A 238 -2.42 15.08 -23.87
CA ASP A 238 -2.49 16.53 -23.71
C ASP A 238 -3.88 16.98 -23.23
N ARG A 239 -4.92 16.29 -23.68
CA ARG A 239 -6.30 16.57 -23.26
C ARG A 239 -6.65 15.90 -21.94
N ASP A 240 -6.44 14.58 -21.85
CA ASP A 240 -7.03 13.77 -20.79
C ASP A 240 -6.23 13.80 -19.50
N TRP A 241 -4.90 14.00 -19.60
CA TRP A 241 -4.02 14.00 -18.43
C TRP A 241 -4.00 15.35 -17.69
N LEU A 242 -4.32 16.44 -18.33
CA LEU A 242 -4.20 17.78 -17.72
C LEU A 242 -4.98 17.94 -16.40
N PRO A 243 -6.26 17.53 -16.30
CA PRO A 243 -6.99 17.59 -15.02
C PRO A 243 -6.37 16.70 -13.95
N ILE A 244 -5.98 15.48 -14.29
CA ILE A 244 -5.36 14.50 -13.38
C ILE A 244 -4.01 15.06 -12.87
N ARG A 245 -3.16 15.54 -13.78
CA ARG A 245 -1.89 16.17 -13.43
C ARG A 245 -2.04 17.34 -12.47
N THR A 246 -3.09 18.13 -12.64
CA THR A 246 -3.38 19.27 -11.75
C THR A 246 -3.74 18.80 -10.35
N ALA A 247 -4.59 17.77 -10.24
CA ALA A 247 -4.96 17.14 -8.99
C ALA A 247 -3.76 16.45 -8.30
N GLU A 248 -2.91 15.77 -9.07
CA GLU A 248 -1.71 15.10 -8.54
C GLU A 248 -0.65 16.08 -8.00
N ARG A 249 -0.60 17.32 -8.50
CA ARG A 249 0.23 18.38 -7.88
C ARG A 249 -0.18 18.67 -6.45
N TYR A 250 -1.49 18.62 -6.15
CA TYR A 250 -1.96 18.76 -4.78
C TYR A 250 -1.41 17.62 -3.90
N ARG A 251 -1.56 16.36 -4.31
CA ARG A 251 -1.02 15.20 -3.59
C ARG A 251 0.48 15.37 -3.33
N ALA A 252 1.24 15.71 -4.37
CA ALA A 252 2.68 15.96 -4.26
C ALA A 252 3.01 17.07 -3.26
N SER A 253 2.24 18.16 -3.22
CA SER A 253 2.46 19.27 -2.29
C SER A 253 2.24 18.88 -0.83
N VAL A 254 1.23 18.04 -0.57
CA VAL A 254 0.95 17.51 0.78
C VAL A 254 2.09 16.62 1.27
N TYR A 255 2.55 15.68 0.46
CA TYR A 255 3.70 14.85 0.81
C TYR A 255 4.99 15.67 0.99
N ALA A 256 5.24 16.66 0.14
CA ALA A 256 6.39 17.55 0.29
C ALA A 256 6.38 18.30 1.63
N ARG A 257 5.18 18.73 2.08
CA ARG A 257 5.01 19.34 3.41
C ARG A 257 5.40 18.38 4.53
N PHE A 258 4.91 17.13 4.50
CA PHE A 258 5.24 16.12 5.53
C PHE A 258 6.74 15.89 5.66
N PHE A 259 7.46 15.86 4.53
CA PHE A 259 8.92 15.69 4.56
C PHE A 259 9.66 16.93 5.05
N SER A 260 9.14 18.14 4.76
CA SER A 260 9.74 19.37 5.27
C SER A 260 9.62 19.52 6.80
N GLU A 261 8.57 18.95 7.39
CA GLU A 261 8.33 18.93 8.84
C GLU A 261 9.11 17.82 9.57
N THR A 262 9.76 16.91 8.82
CA THR A 262 10.42 15.74 9.39
C THR A 262 11.92 16.05 9.62
N PRO A 263 12.45 15.87 10.85
CA PRO A 263 13.83 16.20 11.17
C PRO A 263 14.88 15.37 10.44
N ASP A 264 14.55 14.13 10.10
CA ASP A 264 15.44 13.24 9.35
C ASP A 264 15.39 13.63 7.87
N LYS A 265 16.50 14.10 7.34
CA LYS A 265 16.64 14.31 5.89
C LYS A 265 16.56 12.95 5.18
N LEU A 266 15.40 12.65 4.66
CA LEU A 266 15.22 11.51 3.77
C LEU A 266 15.74 11.92 2.39
N SER A 267 17.05 11.75 2.15
CA SER A 267 17.74 12.16 0.93
C SER A 267 17.16 11.50 -0.35
N SER A 268 16.58 10.32 -0.20
CA SER A 268 15.83 9.63 -1.25
C SER A 268 14.55 10.36 -1.68
N PHE A 269 13.99 11.20 -0.80
CA PHE A 269 12.75 11.91 -1.10
C PHE A 269 12.96 13.28 -1.76
N GLU A 270 14.12 13.90 -1.59
CA GLU A 270 14.47 15.09 -2.38
C GLU A 270 14.57 14.75 -3.87
N ARG A 271 15.05 13.56 -4.22
CA ARG A 271 14.97 13.00 -5.59
C ARG A 271 13.51 12.68 -6.00
N GLY A 272 12.65 12.31 -5.07
CA GLY A 272 11.23 12.09 -5.28
C GLY A 272 10.40 13.37 -5.46
N ARG A 273 10.85 14.54 -4.99
CA ARG A 273 10.15 15.81 -5.22
C ARG A 273 10.02 16.18 -6.70
N GLU A 274 11.03 15.87 -7.48
CA GLU A 274 10.97 16.06 -8.94
C GLU A 274 10.22 14.92 -9.64
N ALA A 275 10.22 13.72 -9.06
CA ALA A 275 9.72 12.50 -9.67
C ALA A 275 8.23 12.20 -9.42
N ILE A 276 7.58 12.81 -8.39
CA ILE A 276 6.18 12.44 -8.07
C ILE A 276 5.19 12.79 -9.20
N PRO A 277 5.25 13.96 -9.87
CA PRO A 277 4.52 14.16 -11.12
C PRO A 277 5.07 13.33 -12.28
N GLN A 278 6.34 12.94 -12.25
CA GLN A 278 7.02 12.10 -13.23
C GLN A 278 6.84 10.59 -12.94
N GLY A 279 6.28 10.24 -11.78
CA GLY A 279 6.00 8.86 -11.35
C GLY A 279 4.88 8.18 -12.13
N TRP A 280 4.12 8.90 -12.93
CA TRP A 280 3.05 8.38 -13.75
C TRP A 280 3.56 7.94 -15.12
N ILE A 281 3.08 6.78 -15.57
CA ILE A 281 3.16 6.35 -16.96
C ILE A 281 1.88 6.86 -17.63
N VAL A 282 2.01 7.72 -18.63
CA VAL A 282 0.87 8.34 -19.32
C VAL A 282 1.03 8.21 -20.81
N GLY A 283 0.09 7.58 -21.48
CA GLY A 283 0.13 7.38 -22.92
C GLY A 283 -0.80 6.29 -23.41
N ASP A 284 -0.60 5.88 -24.65
CA ASP A 284 -1.35 4.79 -25.25
C ASP A 284 -1.00 3.42 -24.63
N VAL A 285 -1.69 2.40 -25.06
CA VAL A 285 -1.50 1.03 -24.56
C VAL A 285 -0.09 0.52 -24.79
N ASP A 286 0.51 0.79 -25.96
CA ASP A 286 1.86 0.30 -26.32
C ASP A 286 2.92 0.94 -25.43
N HIS A 287 2.83 2.23 -25.20
CA HIS A 287 3.70 2.97 -24.29
C HIS A 287 3.56 2.43 -22.85
N CYS A 288 2.33 2.30 -22.36
CA CYS A 288 2.08 1.80 -21.00
C CYS A 288 2.61 0.37 -20.81
N VAL A 289 2.44 -0.51 -21.78
CA VAL A 289 2.97 -1.90 -21.75
C VAL A 289 4.49 -1.89 -21.69
N SER A 290 5.14 -1.10 -22.54
CA SER A 290 6.59 -1.00 -22.62
C SER A 290 7.20 -0.53 -21.31
N GLU A 291 6.71 0.59 -20.77
CA GLU A 291 7.21 1.22 -19.55
C GLU A 291 7.01 0.33 -18.33
N LEU A 292 5.80 -0.25 -18.17
CA LEU A 292 5.51 -1.15 -17.05
C LEU A 292 6.35 -2.44 -17.12
N THR A 293 6.48 -3.04 -18.30
CA THR A 293 7.28 -4.26 -18.48
C THR A 293 8.74 -4.02 -18.13
N SER A 294 9.32 -2.91 -18.61
CA SER A 294 10.69 -2.52 -18.29
C SER A 294 10.88 -2.30 -16.81
N PHE A 295 9.98 -1.54 -16.18
CA PHE A 295 10.02 -1.23 -14.76
C PHE A 295 9.90 -2.48 -13.87
N ILE A 296 8.96 -3.37 -14.18
CA ILE A 296 8.76 -4.61 -13.43
C ILE A 296 9.98 -5.51 -13.52
N ARG A 297 10.58 -5.64 -14.72
CA ARG A 297 11.77 -6.45 -14.95
C ARG A 297 13.00 -5.89 -14.25
N GLU A 298 13.20 -4.58 -14.33
CA GLU A 298 14.34 -3.89 -13.71
C GLU A 298 14.39 -4.09 -12.20
N TYR A 299 13.26 -3.96 -11.52
CA TYR A 299 13.19 -3.98 -10.05
C TYR A 299 12.70 -5.31 -9.46
N GLY A 300 12.27 -6.26 -10.28
CA GLY A 300 11.71 -7.54 -9.79
C GLY A 300 10.40 -7.35 -9.03
N ILE A 301 9.53 -6.46 -9.50
CA ILE A 301 8.25 -6.14 -8.87
C ILE A 301 7.26 -7.28 -9.15
N THR A 302 6.48 -7.64 -8.14
CA THR A 302 5.43 -8.67 -8.24
C THR A 302 4.02 -8.10 -8.13
N ASP A 303 3.88 -6.94 -7.51
CA ASP A 303 2.60 -6.31 -7.22
C ASP A 303 2.64 -4.83 -7.59
N VAL A 304 1.78 -4.42 -8.52
CA VAL A 304 1.70 -3.05 -9.01
C VAL A 304 0.29 -2.51 -8.78
N VAL A 305 0.18 -1.39 -8.09
CA VAL A 305 -1.09 -0.66 -8.00
C VAL A 305 -0.97 0.73 -8.61
N THR A 306 -2.03 1.16 -9.28
CA THR A 306 -2.17 2.53 -9.78
C THR A 306 -3.15 3.32 -8.90
N TRP A 307 -3.02 4.66 -8.86
CA TRP A 307 -4.02 5.47 -8.18
C TRP A 307 -5.40 5.31 -8.83
N GLY A 308 -6.39 4.93 -8.03
CA GLY A 308 -7.79 4.80 -8.47
C GLY A 308 -8.49 6.16 -8.60
N ALA A 309 -8.03 7.18 -7.87
CA ALA A 309 -8.58 8.52 -7.89
C ALA A 309 -7.48 9.57 -7.77
N ALA A 310 -7.68 10.71 -8.42
CA ALA A 310 -6.87 11.90 -8.24
C ALA A 310 -7.55 12.85 -7.24
N PRO A 311 -6.83 13.53 -6.33
CA PRO A 311 -7.41 14.35 -5.29
C PRO A 311 -8.37 15.41 -5.81
N GLY A 312 -9.59 15.45 -5.28
CA GLY A 312 -10.60 16.46 -5.65
C GLY A 312 -11.34 16.19 -6.96
N LEU A 313 -10.97 15.14 -7.69
CA LEU A 313 -11.74 14.67 -8.83
C LEU A 313 -12.61 13.45 -8.45
N PRO A 314 -13.76 13.27 -9.09
CA PRO A 314 -14.56 12.08 -8.88
C PRO A 314 -13.75 10.82 -9.28
N PRO A 315 -13.74 9.75 -8.47
CA PRO A 315 -13.07 8.49 -8.82
C PRO A 315 -13.45 7.97 -10.20
N SER A 316 -14.69 8.20 -10.63
CA SER A 316 -15.18 7.82 -11.98
C SER A 316 -14.37 8.46 -13.13
N ALA A 317 -13.68 9.57 -12.91
CA ALA A 317 -12.81 10.19 -13.92
C ALA A 317 -11.65 9.28 -14.37
N MET A 318 -11.28 8.28 -13.54
CA MET A 318 -10.23 7.32 -13.86
C MET A 318 -10.75 6.03 -14.53
N ASN A 319 -12.07 5.78 -14.56
CA ASN A 319 -12.64 4.48 -14.93
C ASN A 319 -12.28 4.07 -16.37
N ALA A 320 -12.34 4.98 -17.33
CA ALA A 320 -12.01 4.67 -18.72
C ALA A 320 -10.55 4.21 -18.87
N SER A 321 -9.61 4.89 -18.19
CA SER A 321 -8.22 4.48 -18.15
C SER A 321 -8.02 3.14 -17.43
N LEU A 322 -8.72 2.90 -16.31
CA LEU A 322 -8.64 1.64 -15.57
C LEU A 322 -9.19 0.46 -16.37
N GLU A 323 -10.25 0.67 -17.14
CA GLU A 323 -10.79 -0.38 -18.02
C GLU A 323 -9.78 -0.77 -19.11
N ARG A 324 -9.15 0.21 -19.77
CA ARG A 324 -8.10 -0.06 -20.75
C ARG A 324 -6.87 -0.68 -20.11
N PHE A 325 -6.48 -0.21 -18.92
CA PHE A 325 -5.40 -0.80 -18.14
C PHE A 325 -5.65 -2.30 -17.89
N ALA A 326 -6.83 -2.65 -17.38
CA ALA A 326 -7.17 -4.03 -17.06
C ALA A 326 -7.30 -4.92 -18.31
N LYS A 327 -7.95 -4.42 -19.38
CA LYS A 327 -8.30 -5.22 -20.57
C LYS A 327 -7.17 -5.29 -21.61
N GLU A 328 -6.38 -4.23 -21.74
CA GLU A 328 -5.39 -4.10 -22.84
C GLU A 328 -3.95 -4.10 -22.36
N VAL A 329 -3.63 -3.45 -21.22
CA VAL A 329 -2.25 -3.33 -20.72
C VAL A 329 -1.84 -4.56 -19.89
N VAL A 330 -2.58 -4.88 -18.85
CA VAL A 330 -2.24 -5.97 -17.91
C VAL A 330 -2.00 -7.32 -18.58
N PRO A 331 -2.86 -7.80 -19.52
CA PRO A 331 -2.63 -9.08 -20.18
C PRO A 331 -1.35 -9.10 -21.00
N ARG A 332 -1.00 -8.00 -21.66
CA ARG A 332 0.20 -7.88 -22.50
C ARG A 332 1.47 -7.80 -21.67
N VAL A 333 1.44 -7.08 -20.54
CA VAL A 333 2.55 -7.05 -19.57
C VAL A 333 2.83 -8.44 -19.02
N ARG A 334 1.77 -9.16 -18.59
CA ARG A 334 1.89 -10.55 -18.11
C ARG A 334 2.49 -11.47 -19.16
N ALA A 335 2.01 -11.40 -20.40
CA ALA A 335 2.53 -12.21 -21.51
C ALA A 335 4.01 -11.89 -21.82
N GLY A 336 4.38 -10.60 -21.84
CA GLY A 336 5.75 -10.16 -22.12
C GLY A 336 6.76 -10.58 -21.06
N LEU A 337 6.34 -10.70 -19.80
CA LEU A 337 7.21 -11.17 -18.72
C LEU A 337 7.29 -12.70 -18.64
N SER A 338 6.23 -13.42 -19.03
CA SER A 338 6.23 -14.89 -19.08
C SER A 338 7.04 -15.46 -20.24
N ALA A 339 7.17 -14.74 -21.35
CA ALA A 339 7.93 -15.18 -22.54
C ALA A 339 9.47 -15.02 -22.41
N GLY A 340 9.96 -14.42 -21.34
CA GLY A 340 11.38 -14.18 -21.08
C GLY A 340 11.98 -15.07 -19.98
N VAL A 341 11.29 -16.13 -19.59
CA VAL A 341 11.75 -17.15 -18.60
C VAL A 341 12.16 -18.43 -19.32
#